data_57d5b9fc793d59e9d71fb2073804d98a
#
_entry.id   57d5b9fc793d59e9d71fb2073804d98a
#
_cell.length_a   1.000
_cell.length_b   1.000
_cell.length_c   1.000
_cell.angle_alpha   90.00
_cell.angle_beta   90.00
_cell.angle_gamma   90.00
#
_symmetry.space_group_name_H-M   'P 1'
#
loop_
_entity.id
_entity.type
_entity.pdbx_description
1 polymer ?
#
loop_
_entity_poly.entity_id
_entity_poly.type
_entity_poly.pdbx_seq_one_letter_code
_entity_poly.pdbx_strand_id
1 'polypeptide(L)'
;YYARSMGLPVKKLICASNRNNVLTDFFLGGVYDTRRQFFKTTSPSMDILISSNLERLLFECADRDGALIARWMQQLRTSQSYAVGQQRQEWLLSVFAAGYADDRDCAEEIARVFEQHHYLMDTHTAVASRVLRQYRETSGDSTPTVIVSTASPYKFAADVLTAVAGKNAVAGL
;
A
#
# COMPACT_ATOMS: atom_id res chain seq x y z
N TYR A 1 3.61 -4.39 12.04
CA TYR A 1 4.55 -5.49 12.32
C TYR A 1 4.85 -5.60 13.82
N TYR A 2 5.33 -4.55 14.50
CA TYR A 2 5.71 -4.62 15.92
C TYR A 2 4.58 -5.08 16.84
N ALA A 3 3.35 -4.59 16.64
CA ALA A 3 2.22 -5.04 17.43
C ALA A 3 2.01 -6.58 17.32
N ARG A 4 2.15 -7.14 16.11
CA ARG A 4 2.14 -8.59 15.89
C ARG A 4 3.28 -9.28 16.63
N SER A 5 4.50 -8.72 16.56
CA SER A 5 5.67 -9.27 17.27
C SER A 5 5.53 -9.19 18.79
N MET A 6 4.72 -8.27 19.31
CA MET A 6 4.39 -8.11 20.73
C MET A 6 3.21 -9.02 21.18
N GLY A 7 2.69 -9.87 20.29
CA GLY A 7 1.65 -10.85 20.62
C GLY A 7 0.23 -10.48 20.18
N LEU A 8 0.03 -9.35 19.49
CA LEU A 8 -1.28 -9.08 18.89
C LEU A 8 -1.58 -10.16 17.82
N PRO A 9 -2.76 -10.83 17.89
CA PRO A 9 -3.10 -11.94 17.00
C PRO A 9 -3.44 -11.44 15.59
N VAL A 10 -2.45 -10.94 14.86
CA VAL A 10 -2.55 -10.50 13.47
C VAL A 10 -2.06 -11.63 12.58
N LYS A 11 -2.96 -12.19 11.77
CA LYS A 11 -2.65 -13.26 10.83
C LYS A 11 -1.77 -12.76 9.68
N LYS A 12 -2.20 -11.68 9.04
CA LYS A 12 -1.55 -11.11 7.85
C LYS A 12 -1.59 -9.58 7.89
N LEU A 13 -0.53 -8.96 7.41
CA LEU A 13 -0.46 -7.52 7.16
C LEU A 13 -0.58 -7.29 5.65
N ILE A 14 -1.48 -6.42 5.22
CA ILE A 14 -1.69 -6.14 3.80
C ILE A 14 -1.09 -4.77 3.48
N CYS A 15 -0.05 -4.76 2.63
CA CYS A 15 0.56 -3.54 2.12
C CYS A 15 -0.17 -3.11 0.85
N ALA A 16 -0.88 -2.00 0.93
CA ALA A 16 -1.59 -1.43 -0.20
C ALA A 16 -0.80 -0.27 -0.81
N SER A 17 -0.62 -0.28 -2.12
CA SER A 17 0.02 0.79 -2.89
C SER A 17 -0.97 1.42 -3.85
N ASN A 18 -0.74 2.68 -4.23
CA ASN A 18 -1.39 3.25 -5.39
C ASN A 18 -0.65 2.83 -6.69
N ARG A 19 -0.85 3.56 -7.79
CA ARG A 19 -0.17 3.29 -9.07
C ARG A 19 1.36 3.33 -8.96
N ASN A 20 1.92 4.01 -7.96
CA ASN A 20 3.35 3.94 -7.61
C ASN A 20 3.62 2.68 -6.77
N ASN A 21 3.49 1.53 -7.37
CA ASN A 21 3.39 0.22 -6.72
C ASN A 21 4.75 -0.44 -6.39
N VAL A 22 5.80 0.36 -6.14
CA VAL A 22 7.15 -0.15 -5.84
C VAL A 22 7.18 -1.15 -4.68
N LEU A 23 6.37 -0.90 -3.64
CA LEU A 23 6.29 -1.82 -2.49
C LEU A 23 5.57 -3.12 -2.85
N THR A 24 4.52 -3.06 -3.65
CA THR A 24 3.83 -4.26 -4.14
C THR A 24 4.79 -5.17 -4.89
N ASP A 25 5.51 -4.62 -5.87
CA ASP A 25 6.47 -5.39 -6.66
C ASP A 25 7.63 -5.91 -5.79
N PHE A 26 8.10 -5.12 -4.83
CA PHE A 26 9.12 -5.55 -3.88
C PHE A 26 8.68 -6.74 -3.03
N PHE A 27 7.50 -6.70 -2.43
CA PHE A 27 7.00 -7.83 -1.64
C PHE A 27 6.84 -9.09 -2.48
N LEU A 28 6.31 -8.95 -3.70
CA LEU A 28 6.06 -10.09 -4.57
C LEU A 28 7.34 -10.65 -5.22
N GLY A 29 8.30 -9.78 -5.57
CA GLY A 29 9.50 -10.17 -6.34
C GLY A 29 10.80 -10.20 -5.53
N GLY A 30 10.83 -9.66 -4.30
CA GLY A 30 12.05 -9.57 -3.48
C GLY A 30 13.08 -8.56 -3.99
N VAL A 31 12.74 -7.79 -5.02
CA VAL A 31 13.61 -6.77 -5.62
C VAL A 31 12.97 -5.39 -5.46
N TYR A 32 13.69 -4.49 -4.82
CA TYR A 32 13.31 -3.09 -4.74
C TYR A 32 13.95 -2.34 -5.90
N ASP A 33 13.14 -1.76 -6.80
CA ASP A 33 13.62 -1.09 -8.00
C ASP A 33 12.90 0.24 -8.20
N THR A 34 13.66 1.33 -8.15
CA THR A 34 13.15 2.71 -8.34
C THR A 34 13.28 3.21 -9.78
N ARG A 35 13.79 2.41 -10.71
CA ARG A 35 13.93 2.73 -12.15
C ARG A 35 12.60 2.56 -12.85
N ARG A 36 11.63 3.38 -12.47
CA ARG A 36 10.26 3.34 -12.98
C ARG A 36 9.66 4.73 -13.10
N GLN A 37 8.60 4.84 -13.87
CA GLN A 37 7.85 6.07 -13.97
C GLN A 37 7.21 6.43 -12.62
N PHE A 38 7.23 7.70 -12.28
CA PHE A 38 6.47 8.27 -11.16
C PHE A 38 5.14 8.81 -11.67
N PHE A 39 4.08 8.53 -10.94
CA PHE A 39 2.73 8.99 -11.25
C PHE A 39 2.22 9.91 -10.14
N LYS A 40 1.65 11.04 -10.52
CA LYS A 40 0.87 11.86 -9.60
C LYS A 40 -0.55 11.30 -9.57
N THR A 41 -1.03 10.93 -8.38
CA THR A 41 -2.32 10.26 -8.19
C THR A 41 -3.27 11.04 -7.28
N THR A 42 -4.52 10.56 -7.15
CA THR A 42 -5.52 11.09 -6.23
C THR A 42 -5.23 10.75 -4.75
N SER A 43 -4.23 9.89 -4.48
CA SER A 43 -3.77 9.53 -3.14
C SER A 43 -2.31 9.98 -2.91
N PRO A 44 -2.05 11.31 -2.87
CA PRO A 44 -0.69 11.85 -3.01
C PRO A 44 0.27 11.48 -1.87
N SER A 45 -0.22 11.15 -0.68
CA SER A 45 0.66 10.68 0.41
C SER A 45 1.26 9.28 0.14
N MET A 46 0.74 8.56 -0.85
CA MET A 46 1.24 7.27 -1.31
C MET A 46 2.07 7.40 -2.61
N ASP A 47 2.26 8.62 -3.13
CA ASP A 47 3.08 8.89 -4.31
C ASP A 47 4.56 8.85 -3.93
N ILE A 48 5.09 7.64 -3.80
CA ILE A 48 6.47 7.39 -3.39
C ILE A 48 7.16 6.39 -4.32
N LEU A 49 8.45 6.58 -4.54
CA LEU A 49 9.35 5.57 -5.11
C LEU A 49 10.34 5.05 -4.07
N ILE A 50 10.57 5.80 -2.98
CA ILE A 50 11.42 5.38 -1.87
C ILE A 50 10.58 5.42 -0.58
N SER A 51 10.45 4.28 0.08
CA SER A 51 9.77 4.15 1.35
C SER A 51 10.78 4.10 2.50
N SER A 52 10.93 5.19 3.25
CA SER A 52 11.80 5.26 4.43
C SER A 52 11.35 4.31 5.56
N ASN A 53 10.06 4.02 5.63
CA ASN A 53 9.51 3.11 6.64
C ASN A 53 9.90 1.65 6.39
N LEU A 54 10.17 1.28 5.15
CA LEU A 54 10.56 -0.08 4.77
C LEU A 54 11.89 -0.48 5.39
N GLU A 55 12.83 0.46 5.54
CA GLU A 55 14.16 0.19 6.10
C GLU A 55 14.09 -0.47 7.49
N ARG A 56 13.14 -0.05 8.33
CA ARG A 56 12.93 -0.66 9.65
C ARG A 56 12.42 -2.10 9.56
N LEU A 57 11.55 -2.40 8.59
CA LEU A 57 11.10 -3.76 8.35
C LEU A 57 12.24 -4.63 7.80
N LEU A 58 13.05 -4.08 6.91
CA LEU A 58 14.23 -4.76 6.37
C LEU A 58 15.23 -5.10 7.47
N PHE A 59 15.41 -4.21 8.44
CA PHE A 59 16.29 -4.46 9.59
C PHE A 59 15.83 -5.70 10.39
N GLU A 60 14.53 -5.81 10.68
CA GLU A 60 13.98 -7.01 11.33
C GLU A 60 14.08 -8.26 10.43
N CYS A 61 13.80 -8.12 9.13
CA CYS A 61 13.91 -9.19 8.14
C CYS A 61 15.35 -9.70 7.95
N ALA A 62 16.34 -8.87 8.25
CA ALA A 62 17.77 -9.16 8.16
C ALA A 62 18.37 -9.58 9.51
N ASP A 63 17.55 -10.05 10.47
CA ASP A 63 18.00 -10.42 11.81
C ASP A 63 18.81 -9.32 12.50
N ARG A 64 18.48 -8.06 12.22
CA ARG A 64 19.11 -6.84 12.71
C ARG A 64 20.56 -6.63 12.26
N ASP A 65 20.94 -7.22 11.12
CA ASP A 65 22.24 -6.98 10.48
C ASP A 65 22.30 -5.57 9.85
N GLY A 66 22.79 -4.59 10.61
CA GLY A 66 22.94 -3.23 10.14
C GLY A 66 23.91 -3.07 8.97
N ALA A 67 24.93 -3.94 8.85
CA ALA A 67 25.86 -3.89 7.73
C ALA A 67 25.19 -4.32 6.42
N LEU A 68 24.32 -5.31 6.47
CA LEU A 68 23.51 -5.73 5.32
C LEU A 68 22.54 -4.62 4.89
N ILE A 69 21.86 -3.98 5.85
CA ILE A 69 20.98 -2.84 5.55
C ILE A 69 21.74 -1.69 4.89
N ALA A 70 22.91 -1.33 5.44
CA ALA A 70 23.75 -0.28 4.84
C ALA A 70 24.14 -0.61 3.39
N ARG A 71 24.46 -1.86 3.07
CA ARG A 71 24.74 -2.31 1.69
C ARG A 71 23.53 -2.15 0.77
N TRP A 72 22.33 -2.56 1.21
CA TRP A 72 21.12 -2.39 0.39
C TRP A 72 20.80 -0.93 0.16
N MET A 73 20.92 -0.08 1.18
CA MET A 73 20.70 1.36 1.03
C MET A 73 21.75 2.01 0.14
N GLN A 74 22.97 1.54 0.16
CA GLN A 74 24.03 1.98 -0.78
C GLN A 74 23.69 1.53 -2.22
N GLN A 75 23.30 0.28 -2.44
CA GLN A 75 22.87 -0.22 -3.74
C GLN A 75 21.69 0.59 -4.28
N LEU A 76 20.70 0.90 -3.42
CA LEU A 76 19.58 1.75 -3.82
C LEU A 76 20.05 3.14 -4.30
N ARG A 77 21.02 3.75 -3.62
CA ARG A 77 21.57 5.06 -4.02
C ARG A 77 22.38 5.02 -5.31
N THR A 78 23.16 3.95 -5.53
CA THR A 78 24.11 3.88 -6.66
C THR A 78 23.52 3.20 -7.89
N SER A 79 22.71 2.17 -7.68
CA SER A 79 22.15 1.32 -8.75
C SER A 79 20.63 1.41 -8.85
N GLN A 80 20.01 2.22 -7.99
CA GLN A 80 18.55 2.42 -7.92
C GLN A 80 17.76 1.12 -7.65
N SER A 81 18.43 0.06 -7.19
CA SER A 81 17.82 -1.24 -6.97
C SER A 81 18.65 -2.08 -6.00
N TYR A 82 17.98 -2.96 -5.24
CA TYR A 82 18.61 -4.05 -4.47
C TYR A 82 17.67 -5.26 -4.41
N ALA A 83 18.22 -6.45 -4.11
CA ALA A 83 17.49 -7.68 -3.90
C ALA A 83 17.75 -8.21 -2.48
N VAL A 84 16.68 -8.70 -1.82
CA VAL A 84 16.80 -9.24 -0.45
C VAL A 84 17.15 -10.73 -0.42
N GLY A 85 17.02 -11.41 -1.57
CA GLY A 85 17.23 -12.86 -1.69
C GLY A 85 15.99 -13.68 -1.30
N GLN A 86 15.95 -14.92 -1.78
CA GLN A 86 14.77 -15.77 -1.70
C GLN A 86 14.29 -16.01 -0.27
N GLN A 87 15.18 -16.39 0.64
CA GLN A 87 14.82 -16.68 2.04
C GLN A 87 14.10 -15.51 2.72
N ARG A 88 14.58 -14.29 2.50
CA ARG A 88 13.97 -13.08 3.09
C ARG A 88 12.68 -12.68 2.41
N GLN A 89 12.58 -12.91 1.10
CA GLN A 89 11.31 -12.74 0.38
C GLN A 89 10.25 -13.71 0.90
N GLU A 90 10.57 -14.97 1.11
CA GLU A 90 9.67 -15.97 1.70
C GLU A 90 9.21 -15.54 3.11
N TRP A 91 10.14 -15.04 3.92
CA TRP A 91 9.79 -14.48 5.23
C TRP A 91 8.83 -13.29 5.10
N LEU A 92 9.09 -12.34 4.21
CA LEU A 92 8.20 -11.22 3.96
C LEU A 92 6.80 -11.70 3.55
N LEU A 93 6.70 -12.64 2.63
CA LEU A 93 5.45 -13.21 2.15
C LEU A 93 4.71 -14.03 3.23
N SER A 94 5.42 -14.60 4.21
CA SER A 94 4.79 -15.28 5.35
C SER A 94 4.01 -14.32 6.25
N VAL A 95 4.44 -13.07 6.31
CA VAL A 95 3.87 -12.01 7.17
C VAL A 95 2.96 -11.06 6.40
N PHE A 96 3.35 -10.71 5.18
CA PHE A 96 2.69 -9.70 4.36
C PHE A 96 1.98 -10.29 3.15
N ALA A 97 0.90 -9.62 2.75
CA ALA A 97 0.38 -9.62 1.40
C ALA A 97 0.53 -8.22 0.83
N ALA A 98 0.55 -8.08 -0.49
CA ALA A 98 0.68 -6.79 -1.14
C ALA A 98 -0.21 -6.71 -2.38
N GLY A 99 -0.66 -5.50 -2.69
CA GLY A 99 -1.44 -5.22 -3.89
C GLY A 99 -1.45 -3.73 -4.17
N TYR A 100 -2.03 -3.34 -5.28
CA TYR A 100 -2.18 -1.93 -5.64
C TYR A 100 -3.53 -1.65 -6.28
N ALA A 101 -3.93 -0.38 -6.23
CA ALA A 101 -5.11 0.14 -6.90
C ALA A 101 -4.74 1.46 -7.61
N ASP A 102 -5.25 1.66 -8.82
CA ASP A 102 -5.10 2.93 -9.53
C ASP A 102 -6.22 3.92 -9.17
N ASP A 103 -6.19 5.12 -9.77
CA ASP A 103 -7.17 6.17 -9.48
C ASP A 103 -8.60 5.77 -9.87
N ARG A 104 -8.76 4.97 -10.92
CA ARG A 104 -10.06 4.45 -11.32
C ARG A 104 -10.59 3.43 -10.32
N ASP A 105 -9.77 2.48 -9.92
CA ASP A 105 -10.09 1.52 -8.86
C ASP A 105 -10.51 2.22 -7.56
N CYS A 106 -9.80 3.30 -7.19
CA CYS A 106 -10.10 4.09 -6.00
C CYS A 106 -11.46 4.80 -6.11
N ALA A 107 -11.76 5.43 -7.24
CA ALA A 107 -13.05 6.10 -7.46
C ALA A 107 -14.21 5.10 -7.42
N GLU A 108 -14.07 3.96 -8.10
CA GLU A 108 -15.06 2.88 -8.08
C GLU A 108 -15.28 2.34 -6.64
N GLU A 109 -14.22 2.20 -5.85
CA GLU A 109 -14.31 1.71 -4.48
C GLU A 109 -14.97 2.72 -3.54
N ILE A 110 -14.68 4.04 -3.68
CA ILE A 110 -15.36 5.10 -2.92
C ILE A 110 -16.86 5.07 -3.22
N ALA A 111 -17.26 5.06 -4.49
CA ALA A 111 -18.66 5.02 -4.90
C ALA A 111 -19.36 3.78 -4.33
N ARG A 112 -18.78 2.59 -4.52
CA ARG A 112 -19.32 1.33 -4.05
C ARG A 112 -19.58 1.31 -2.55
N VAL A 113 -18.59 1.74 -1.75
CA VAL A 113 -18.72 1.72 -0.28
C VAL A 113 -19.72 2.77 0.19
N PHE A 114 -19.77 3.93 -0.46
CA PHE A 114 -20.76 4.94 -0.14
C PHE A 114 -22.19 4.44 -0.45
N GLU A 115 -22.41 3.81 -1.59
CA GLU A 115 -23.72 3.26 -1.98
C GLU A 115 -24.18 2.12 -1.04
N GLN A 116 -23.26 1.21 -0.69
CA GLN A 116 -23.61 0.01 0.09
C GLN A 116 -23.65 0.23 1.60
N HIS A 117 -22.83 1.15 2.12
CA HIS A 117 -22.64 1.31 3.56
C HIS A 117 -22.84 2.74 4.08
N HIS A 118 -23.13 3.69 3.19
CA HIS A 118 -23.25 5.13 3.53
C HIS A 118 -22.00 5.67 4.24
N TYR A 119 -20.84 5.07 3.96
CA TYR A 119 -19.56 5.47 4.51
C TYR A 119 -18.72 6.18 3.45
N LEU A 120 -18.37 7.45 3.71
CA LEU A 120 -17.54 8.25 2.84
C LEU A 120 -16.07 8.10 3.24
N MET A 121 -15.27 7.42 2.41
CA MET A 121 -13.84 7.26 2.66
C MET A 121 -13.02 8.24 1.82
N ASP A 122 -11.81 8.53 2.30
CA ASP A 122 -10.80 9.26 1.54
C ASP A 122 -10.12 8.37 0.50
N THR A 123 -9.39 8.99 -0.42
CA THR A 123 -8.72 8.32 -1.53
C THR A 123 -7.66 7.30 -1.09
N HIS A 124 -6.94 7.55 0.02
CA HIS A 124 -5.93 6.62 0.53
C HIS A 124 -6.57 5.40 1.19
N THR A 125 -7.64 5.61 1.95
CA THR A 125 -8.44 4.51 2.52
C THR A 125 -9.06 3.68 1.42
N ALA A 126 -9.47 4.29 0.30
CA ALA A 126 -10.01 3.59 -0.87
C ALA A 126 -8.98 2.64 -1.50
N VAL A 127 -7.71 3.06 -1.62
CA VAL A 127 -6.62 2.16 -2.04
C VAL A 127 -6.57 0.93 -1.14
N ALA A 128 -6.56 1.11 0.18
CA ALA A 128 -6.47 0.00 1.12
C ALA A 128 -7.70 -0.92 1.06
N SER A 129 -8.91 -0.35 0.93
CA SER A 129 -10.17 -1.08 0.79
C SER A 129 -10.20 -1.92 -0.48
N ARG A 130 -9.80 -1.34 -1.62
CA ARG A 130 -9.76 -2.04 -2.90
C ARG A 130 -8.76 -3.18 -2.89
N VAL A 131 -7.55 -2.97 -2.35
CA VAL A 131 -6.53 -4.00 -2.22
C VAL A 131 -6.97 -5.12 -1.27
N LEU A 132 -7.63 -4.80 -0.16
CA LEU A 132 -8.22 -5.83 0.71
C LEU A 132 -9.25 -6.69 -0.05
N ARG A 133 -10.11 -6.07 -0.86
CA ARG A 133 -11.09 -6.80 -1.65
C ARG A 133 -10.42 -7.74 -2.65
N GLN A 134 -9.41 -7.27 -3.39
CA GLN A 134 -8.59 -8.10 -4.28
C GLN A 134 -7.93 -9.27 -3.54
N TYR A 135 -7.38 -9.02 -2.35
CA TYR A 135 -6.78 -10.06 -1.53
C TYR A 135 -7.80 -11.15 -1.14
N ARG A 136 -9.00 -10.75 -0.73
CA ARG A 136 -10.07 -11.69 -0.37
C ARG A 136 -10.56 -12.50 -1.56
N GLU A 137 -10.73 -11.87 -2.72
CA GLU A 137 -11.14 -12.50 -3.97
C GLU A 137 -10.13 -13.58 -4.42
N THR A 138 -8.84 -13.33 -4.22
CA THR A 138 -7.77 -14.25 -4.66
C THR A 138 -7.43 -15.33 -3.64
N SER A 139 -7.48 -15.01 -2.33
CA SER A 139 -7.06 -15.92 -1.26
C SER A 139 -8.21 -16.70 -0.62
N GLY A 140 -9.46 -16.25 -0.79
CA GLY A 140 -10.61 -16.77 -0.05
C GLY A 140 -10.59 -16.44 1.46
N ASP A 141 -9.64 -15.63 1.94
CA ASP A 141 -9.47 -15.31 3.35
C ASP A 141 -10.55 -14.33 3.84
N SER A 142 -11.46 -14.80 4.69
CA SER A 142 -12.54 -14.03 5.30
C SER A 142 -12.22 -13.53 6.70
N THR A 143 -10.99 -13.65 7.18
CA THR A 143 -10.58 -13.18 8.51
C THR A 143 -10.98 -11.71 8.71
N PRO A 144 -11.57 -11.36 9.87
CA PRO A 144 -11.89 -9.98 10.22
C PRO A 144 -10.67 -9.07 10.02
N THR A 145 -10.86 -7.98 9.30
CA THR A 145 -9.76 -7.11 8.89
C THR A 145 -10.03 -5.67 9.32
N VAL A 146 -9.00 -5.01 9.83
CA VAL A 146 -9.01 -3.58 10.14
C VAL A 146 -8.32 -2.83 9.01
N ILE A 147 -9.02 -1.89 8.38
CA ILE A 147 -8.43 -0.93 7.45
C ILE A 147 -8.04 0.31 8.25
N VAL A 148 -6.76 0.69 8.17
CA VAL A 148 -6.26 1.88 8.85
C VAL A 148 -6.57 3.10 8.00
N SER A 149 -7.59 3.86 8.41
CA SER A 149 -7.98 5.12 7.77
C SER A 149 -7.24 6.28 8.44
N THR A 150 -6.37 6.95 7.70
CA THR A 150 -5.45 7.97 8.23
C THR A 150 -5.70 9.37 7.70
N ALA A 151 -6.66 9.54 6.78
CA ALA A 151 -7.00 10.81 6.19
C ALA A 151 -8.51 11.08 6.23
N SER A 152 -8.89 12.33 6.01
CA SER A 152 -10.28 12.75 5.92
C SER A 152 -10.72 12.88 4.46
N PRO A 153 -11.92 12.42 4.08
CA PRO A 153 -12.46 12.60 2.73
C PRO A 153 -12.55 14.09 2.33
N TYR A 154 -12.75 14.97 3.27
CA TYR A 154 -12.83 16.42 3.02
C TYR A 154 -11.50 17.05 2.58
N LYS A 155 -10.37 16.40 2.86
CA LYS A 155 -9.06 16.82 2.34
C LYS A 155 -8.91 16.60 0.83
N PHE A 156 -9.69 15.69 0.30
CA PHE A 156 -9.69 15.27 -1.11
C PHE A 156 -11.08 15.42 -1.70
N ALA A 157 -11.77 16.49 -1.30
CA ALA A 157 -13.20 16.69 -1.57
C ALA A 157 -13.55 16.61 -3.05
N ALA A 158 -12.72 17.17 -3.94
CA ALA A 158 -12.97 17.14 -5.38
C ALA A 158 -12.97 15.69 -5.94
N ASP A 159 -11.97 14.89 -5.58
CA ASP A 159 -11.87 13.51 -6.05
C ASP A 159 -12.97 12.63 -5.46
N VAL A 160 -13.25 12.80 -4.16
CA VAL A 160 -14.29 12.06 -3.44
C VAL A 160 -15.67 12.41 -3.97
N LEU A 161 -15.97 13.70 -4.17
CA LEU A 161 -17.25 14.14 -4.73
C LEU A 161 -17.42 13.65 -6.19
N THR A 162 -16.35 13.70 -6.98
CA THR A 162 -16.35 13.16 -8.34
C THR A 162 -16.69 11.68 -8.35
N ALA A 163 -16.15 10.92 -7.40
CA ALA A 163 -16.41 9.48 -7.29
C ALA A 163 -17.86 9.17 -6.93
N VAL A 164 -18.47 9.95 -6.02
CA VAL A 164 -19.82 9.70 -5.49
C VAL A 164 -20.92 10.29 -6.39
N ALA A 165 -20.71 11.51 -6.89
CA ALA A 165 -21.77 12.27 -7.59
C ALA A 165 -21.45 12.57 -9.07
N GLY A 166 -20.29 12.10 -9.56
CA GLY A 166 -19.84 12.31 -10.94
C GLY A 166 -19.15 13.65 -11.17
N LYS A 167 -18.48 13.76 -12.31
CA LYS A 167 -17.64 14.93 -12.66
C LYS A 167 -18.40 16.26 -12.67
N ASN A 168 -19.67 16.24 -12.99
CA ASN A 168 -20.47 17.48 -13.07
C ASN A 168 -20.74 18.09 -11.67
N ALA A 169 -20.63 17.31 -10.61
CA ALA A 169 -20.85 17.79 -9.25
C ALA A 169 -19.74 18.73 -8.73
N VAL A 170 -18.55 18.68 -9.35
CA VAL A 170 -17.42 19.55 -9.00
C VAL A 170 -17.26 20.77 -9.94
N ALA A 171 -18.09 20.89 -10.95
CA ALA A 171 -18.06 22.03 -11.88
C ALA A 171 -18.64 23.29 -11.21
N GLY A 172 -17.89 23.87 -10.28
CA GLY A 172 -18.33 25.06 -9.50
C GLY A 172 -17.67 25.19 -8.14
N LEU A 173 -16.76 24.27 -7.81
CA LEU A 173 -15.93 24.35 -6.59
C LEU A 173 -14.62 25.11 -6.84
#